data_3b3daa45d2fafb671377d8661fc832c9
#
_entry.id   3b3daa45d2fafb671377d8661fc832c9
#
_cell.length_a   1.000
_cell.length_b   1.000
_cell.length_c   1.000
_cell.angle_alpha   90.00
_cell.angle_beta   90.00
_cell.angle_gamma   90.00
#
_symmetry.space_group_name_H-M   'P 1'
#
loop_
_entity.id
_entity.type
_entity.pdbx_description
1 polymer ?
#
loop_
_entity_poly.entity_id
_entity_poly.type
_entity_poly.pdbx_seq_one_letter_code
_entity_poly.pdbx_strand_id
1 'polypeptide(L)'
;MFLSDISIRRPVFASVISLLLVAFGTIAFERLPLREYPDIDSPIVSIQTKYPGAAASVVETRITQLIEDRISGLEGIKFIESNSSDGESRINIEFNLSRDIDAAANDVRDRVSRILEDLPEEADLPDVEKIDSNEDVIMWLNLTSDRLSIPELTDYAERYLTDRFSVLDGVALVRVGGGQSFAMRIWLDRI
;
A
#
# COMPACT_ATOMS: atom_id res chain seq x y z
N MET A 1 22.50 -44.34 -23.80
CA MET A 1 22.14 -43.28 -22.83
C MET A 1 23.21 -43.26 -21.75
N PHE A 2 24.05 -42.22 -21.73
CA PHE A 2 25.29 -42.21 -20.94
C PHE A 2 25.08 -42.37 -19.41
N LEU A 3 24.10 -41.69 -18.83
CA LEU A 3 23.77 -41.76 -17.39
C LEU A 3 23.22 -43.11 -16.96
N SER A 4 22.37 -43.73 -17.79
CA SER A 4 21.79 -45.04 -17.53
C SER A 4 22.87 -46.15 -17.51
N ASP A 5 23.82 -46.13 -18.45
CA ASP A 5 24.90 -47.10 -18.53
C ASP A 5 25.87 -46.99 -17.35
N ILE A 6 26.17 -45.80 -16.86
CA ILE A 6 27.00 -45.58 -15.68
C ILE A 6 26.27 -46.07 -14.42
N SER A 7 24.98 -45.83 -14.29
CA SER A 7 24.17 -46.22 -13.12
C SER A 7 24.11 -47.77 -13.01
N ILE A 8 24.00 -48.48 -14.12
CA ILE A 8 23.98 -49.96 -14.14
C ILE A 8 25.37 -50.53 -13.79
N ARG A 9 26.44 -49.91 -14.30
CA ARG A 9 27.81 -50.40 -14.08
C ARG A 9 28.34 -50.05 -12.69
N ARG A 10 27.83 -49.01 -12.04
CA ARG A 10 28.28 -48.54 -10.71
C ARG A 10 27.09 -48.22 -9.80
N PRO A 11 26.43 -49.24 -9.24
CA PRO A 11 25.19 -49.04 -8.46
C PRO A 11 25.42 -48.22 -7.19
N VAL A 12 26.58 -48.31 -6.56
CA VAL A 12 26.93 -47.46 -5.38
C VAL A 12 27.02 -46.01 -5.74
N PHE A 13 27.57 -45.66 -6.91
CA PHE A 13 27.65 -44.27 -7.38
C PHE A 13 26.25 -43.73 -7.68
N ALA A 14 25.39 -44.51 -8.29
CA ALA A 14 24.01 -44.14 -8.56
C ALA A 14 23.21 -43.89 -7.26
N SER A 15 23.36 -44.77 -6.25
CA SER A 15 22.69 -44.60 -4.97
C SER A 15 23.15 -43.35 -4.20
N VAL A 16 24.46 -43.05 -4.22
CA VAL A 16 24.99 -41.83 -3.60
C VAL A 16 24.45 -40.56 -4.26
N ILE A 17 24.42 -40.51 -5.60
CA ILE A 17 23.84 -39.36 -6.33
C ILE A 17 22.34 -39.20 -6.01
N SER A 18 21.59 -40.31 -6.00
CA SER A 18 20.17 -40.27 -5.66
C SER A 18 19.92 -39.74 -4.24
N LEU A 19 20.73 -40.20 -3.26
CA LEU A 19 20.65 -39.70 -1.90
C LEU A 19 20.99 -38.18 -1.78
N LEU A 20 22.01 -37.75 -2.52
CA LEU A 20 22.36 -36.31 -2.58
C LEU A 20 21.22 -35.48 -3.18
N LEU A 21 20.61 -35.97 -4.28
CA LEU A 21 19.46 -35.27 -4.88
C LEU A 21 18.27 -35.19 -3.93
N VAL A 22 17.98 -36.25 -3.19
CA VAL A 22 16.92 -36.26 -2.18
C VAL A 22 17.26 -35.28 -1.06
N ALA A 23 18.49 -35.29 -0.55
CA ALA A 23 18.91 -34.37 0.52
C ALA A 23 18.82 -32.87 0.08
N PHE A 24 19.35 -32.56 -1.10
CA PHE A 24 19.24 -31.20 -1.64
C PHE A 24 17.79 -30.82 -1.95
N GLY A 25 16.98 -31.76 -2.45
CA GLY A 25 15.56 -31.54 -2.71
C GLY A 25 14.79 -31.24 -1.43
N THR A 26 15.08 -31.94 -0.33
CA THR A 26 14.45 -31.69 0.97
C THR A 26 14.81 -30.29 1.52
N ILE A 27 16.11 -29.95 1.48
CA ILE A 27 16.58 -28.62 1.93
C ILE A 27 15.97 -27.51 1.07
N ALA A 28 15.89 -27.71 -0.24
CA ALA A 28 15.29 -26.74 -1.15
C ALA A 28 13.77 -26.58 -0.90
N PHE A 29 13.08 -27.68 -0.61
CA PHE A 29 11.65 -27.67 -0.31
C PHE A 29 11.31 -26.88 0.95
N GLU A 30 12.10 -26.99 2.01
CA GLU A 30 11.90 -26.20 3.23
C GLU A 30 12.11 -24.69 3.05
N ARG A 31 12.79 -24.29 1.98
CA ARG A 31 13.06 -22.88 1.66
C ARG A 31 12.09 -22.29 0.64
N LEU A 32 11.14 -23.07 0.13
CA LEU A 32 10.13 -22.56 -0.77
C LEU A 32 9.17 -21.64 0.00
N PRO A 33 9.02 -20.36 -0.38
CA PRO A 33 8.04 -19.49 0.22
C PRO A 33 6.63 -19.99 -0.11
N LEU A 34 5.81 -20.20 0.92
CA LEU A 34 4.39 -20.47 0.78
C LEU A 34 3.68 -19.12 0.65
N ARG A 35 3.04 -18.88 -0.48
CA ARG A 35 2.14 -17.74 -0.70
C ARG A 35 0.73 -18.26 -0.90
N GLU A 36 -0.26 -17.57 -0.31
CA GLU A 36 -1.68 -17.92 -0.43
C GLU A 36 -2.22 -17.58 -1.82
N TYR A 37 -1.73 -16.47 -2.40
CA TYR A 37 -2.10 -15.99 -3.72
C TYR A 37 -0.89 -15.83 -4.64
N PRO A 38 -1.08 -15.97 -5.97
CA PRO A 38 -0.05 -15.62 -6.94
C PRO A 38 0.36 -14.15 -6.78
N ASP A 39 1.64 -13.86 -7.01
CA ASP A 39 2.20 -12.50 -7.02
C ASP A 39 1.72 -11.75 -8.28
N ILE A 40 0.48 -11.27 -8.24
CA ILE A 40 -0.11 -10.48 -9.33
C ILE A 40 -0.40 -9.10 -8.75
N ASP A 41 0.64 -8.27 -8.66
CA ASP A 41 0.49 -6.89 -8.23
C ASP A 41 0.01 -6.06 -9.41
N SER A 42 -1.24 -5.62 -9.34
CA SER A 42 -1.70 -4.54 -10.22
C SER A 42 -0.96 -3.26 -9.80
N PRO A 43 -0.20 -2.63 -10.72
CA PRO A 43 0.52 -1.41 -10.41
C PRO A 43 -0.49 -0.27 -10.20
N ILE A 44 -0.75 0.07 -8.92
CA ILE A 44 -1.68 1.13 -8.53
C ILE A 44 -0.93 2.26 -7.87
N VAL A 45 -1.17 3.48 -8.32
CA VAL A 45 -0.68 4.71 -7.70
C VAL A 45 -1.88 5.48 -7.15
N SER A 46 -1.83 5.84 -5.87
CA SER A 46 -2.84 6.67 -5.21
C SER A 46 -2.35 8.09 -5.04
N ILE A 47 -3.21 9.05 -5.29
CA ILE A 47 -3.00 10.47 -5.00
C ILE A 47 -4.03 10.87 -3.96
N GLN A 48 -3.58 11.34 -2.80
CA GLN A 48 -4.44 11.85 -1.75
C GLN A 48 -4.17 13.33 -1.52
N THR A 49 -5.23 14.14 -1.50
CA THR A 49 -5.14 15.57 -1.26
C THR A 49 -6.19 15.98 -0.24
N LYS A 50 -5.77 16.63 0.84
CA LYS A 50 -6.69 17.15 1.86
C LYS A 50 -6.99 18.62 1.58
N TYR A 51 -8.27 18.97 1.70
CA TYR A 51 -8.74 20.35 1.62
C TYR A 51 -9.72 20.63 2.77
N PRO A 52 -9.20 20.88 3.98
CA PRO A 52 -10.02 20.98 5.18
C PRO A 52 -11.10 22.05 5.06
N GLY A 53 -12.34 21.68 5.40
CA GLY A 53 -13.49 22.59 5.37
C GLY A 53 -14.18 22.76 4.01
N ALA A 54 -13.66 22.18 2.94
CA ALA A 54 -14.30 22.17 1.63
C ALA A 54 -15.38 21.11 1.54
N ALA A 55 -16.52 21.42 0.93
CA ALA A 55 -17.55 20.41 0.60
C ALA A 55 -17.07 19.51 -0.55
N ALA A 56 -17.57 18.27 -0.62
CA ALA A 56 -17.19 17.30 -1.64
C ALA A 56 -17.27 17.83 -3.09
N SER A 57 -18.31 18.63 -3.41
CA SER A 57 -18.45 19.25 -4.74
C SER A 57 -17.37 20.30 -5.06
N VAL A 58 -16.83 20.97 -4.03
CA VAL A 58 -15.72 21.93 -4.18
C VAL A 58 -14.42 21.17 -4.36
N VAL A 59 -14.19 20.12 -3.56
CA VAL A 59 -13.05 19.21 -3.68
C VAL A 59 -13.01 18.61 -5.09
N GLU A 60 -14.14 18.13 -5.59
CA GLU A 60 -14.29 17.56 -6.93
C GLU A 60 -13.81 18.55 -8.01
N THR A 61 -14.34 19.78 -8.01
CA THR A 61 -14.10 20.75 -9.08
C THR A 61 -12.74 21.45 -8.96
N ARG A 62 -12.22 21.62 -7.75
CA ARG A 62 -11.00 22.40 -7.50
C ARG A 62 -9.74 21.57 -7.36
N ILE A 63 -9.89 20.27 -7.07
CA ILE A 63 -8.76 19.38 -6.85
C ILE A 63 -8.84 18.16 -7.77
N THR A 64 -9.90 17.34 -7.64
CA THR A 64 -9.98 16.06 -8.31
C THR A 64 -9.92 16.19 -9.82
N GLN A 65 -10.79 17.01 -10.42
CA GLN A 65 -10.82 17.22 -11.88
C GLN A 65 -9.51 17.83 -12.40
N LEU A 66 -8.91 18.76 -11.65
CA LEU A 66 -7.66 19.38 -12.05
C LEU A 66 -6.52 18.36 -12.13
N ILE A 67 -6.44 17.46 -11.14
CA ILE A 67 -5.43 16.39 -11.13
C ILE A 67 -5.73 15.37 -12.23
N GLU A 68 -6.99 14.92 -12.37
CA GLU A 68 -7.39 13.96 -13.42
C GLU A 68 -7.05 14.44 -14.81
N ASP A 69 -7.33 15.70 -15.13
CA ASP A 69 -7.02 16.28 -16.44
C ASP A 69 -5.52 16.21 -16.76
N ARG A 70 -4.67 16.37 -15.76
CA ARG A 70 -3.21 16.33 -15.93
C ARG A 70 -2.63 14.93 -16.03
N ILE A 71 -3.22 13.97 -15.33
CA ILE A 71 -2.74 12.58 -15.31
C ILE A 71 -3.33 11.74 -16.45
N SER A 72 -4.50 12.09 -17.00
CA SER A 72 -5.19 11.33 -18.06
C SER A 72 -4.33 11.08 -19.32
N GLY A 73 -3.32 11.91 -19.55
CA GLY A 73 -2.38 11.77 -20.67
C GLY A 73 -1.14 10.91 -20.37
N LEU A 74 -1.08 10.19 -19.26
CA LEU A 74 0.02 9.28 -18.95
C LEU A 74 -0.12 7.96 -19.71
N GLU A 75 1.00 7.42 -20.17
CA GLU A 75 1.03 6.16 -20.91
C GLU A 75 0.82 4.96 -19.97
N GLY A 76 0.04 3.99 -20.42
CA GLY A 76 -0.14 2.73 -19.74
C GLY A 76 -1.22 2.74 -18.66
N ILE A 77 -2.01 3.79 -18.54
CA ILE A 77 -3.18 3.81 -17.64
C ILE A 77 -4.21 2.81 -18.16
N LYS A 78 -4.72 1.98 -17.25
CA LYS A 78 -5.82 1.05 -17.49
C LYS A 78 -7.16 1.68 -17.14
N PHE A 79 -7.25 2.26 -15.93
CA PHE A 79 -8.37 3.09 -15.51
C PHE A 79 -7.97 4.03 -14.36
N ILE A 80 -8.78 5.08 -14.15
CA ILE A 80 -8.67 6.02 -13.05
C ILE A 80 -9.99 5.95 -12.25
N GLU A 81 -9.88 5.82 -10.95
CA GLU A 81 -11.00 5.85 -10.02
C GLU A 81 -10.78 6.98 -9.03
N SER A 82 -11.74 7.89 -8.91
CA SER A 82 -11.64 9.03 -8.02
C SER A 82 -12.79 9.08 -7.05
N ASN A 83 -12.50 9.48 -5.83
CA ASN A 83 -13.46 9.68 -4.76
C ASN A 83 -13.23 11.05 -4.12
N SER A 84 -14.25 11.91 -4.20
CA SER A 84 -14.25 13.23 -3.58
C SER A 84 -15.23 13.22 -2.39
N SER A 85 -14.71 13.48 -1.22
CA SER A 85 -15.45 13.61 0.02
C SER A 85 -15.26 14.98 0.65
N ASP A 86 -15.99 15.29 1.73
CA ASP A 86 -15.82 16.55 2.45
C ASP A 86 -14.39 16.64 3.00
N GLY A 87 -13.63 17.58 2.47
CA GLY A 87 -12.26 17.85 2.89
C GLY A 87 -11.19 16.91 2.32
N GLU A 88 -11.51 15.97 1.42
CA GLU A 88 -10.53 15.01 0.89
C GLU A 88 -10.83 14.59 -0.54
N SER A 89 -9.79 14.56 -1.37
CA SER A 89 -9.76 13.94 -2.69
C SER A 89 -8.84 12.73 -2.66
N ARG A 90 -9.30 11.61 -3.22
CA ARG A 90 -8.49 10.40 -3.43
C ARG A 90 -8.67 9.91 -4.85
N ILE A 91 -7.54 9.75 -5.55
CA ILE A 91 -7.50 9.31 -6.95
C ILE A 91 -6.60 8.10 -7.03
N ASN A 92 -7.13 6.97 -7.45
CA ASN A 92 -6.40 5.73 -7.67
C ASN A 92 -6.23 5.51 -9.18
N ILE A 93 -4.99 5.29 -9.60
CA ILE A 93 -4.63 5.08 -10.99
C ILE A 93 -4.12 3.66 -11.13
N GLU A 94 -4.85 2.79 -11.80
CA GLU A 94 -4.37 1.45 -12.15
C GLU A 94 -3.69 1.50 -13.51
N PHE A 95 -2.47 0.99 -13.55
CA PHE A 95 -1.69 0.86 -14.77
C PHE A 95 -1.74 -0.57 -15.31
N ASN A 96 -1.37 -0.74 -16.58
CA ASN A 96 -1.22 -2.07 -17.17
C ASN A 96 -0.09 -2.84 -16.49
N LEU A 97 -0.26 -4.17 -16.32
CA LEU A 97 0.72 -5.05 -15.66
C LEU A 97 2.13 -5.01 -16.25
N SER A 98 2.27 -4.59 -17.52
CA SER A 98 3.56 -4.42 -18.17
C SER A 98 4.31 -3.15 -17.78
N ARG A 99 3.64 -2.24 -17.06
CA ARG A 99 4.21 -0.95 -16.64
C ARG A 99 4.96 -1.12 -15.32
N ASP A 100 6.17 -0.62 -15.26
CA ASP A 100 6.94 -0.51 -14.03
C ASP A 100 6.29 0.49 -13.09
N ILE A 101 5.99 0.08 -11.85
CA ILE A 101 5.26 0.89 -10.87
C ILE A 101 6.09 2.09 -10.38
N ASP A 102 7.42 1.94 -10.30
CA ASP A 102 8.30 3.02 -9.85
C ASP A 102 8.37 4.12 -10.92
N ALA A 103 8.49 3.74 -12.18
CA ALA A 103 8.41 4.67 -13.29
C ALA A 103 7.05 5.37 -13.36
N ALA A 104 5.95 4.62 -13.19
CA ALA A 104 4.60 5.18 -13.17
C ALA A 104 4.40 6.19 -12.04
N ALA A 105 4.82 5.86 -10.81
CA ALA A 105 4.71 6.75 -9.66
C ALA A 105 5.53 8.03 -9.83
N ASN A 106 6.72 7.95 -10.44
CA ASN A 106 7.54 9.12 -10.75
C ASN A 106 6.87 10.01 -11.81
N ASP A 107 6.32 9.42 -12.88
CA ASP A 107 5.60 10.17 -13.91
C ASP A 107 4.37 10.88 -13.33
N VAL A 108 3.63 10.23 -12.42
CA VAL A 108 2.50 10.83 -11.69
C VAL A 108 2.98 12.00 -10.85
N ARG A 109 4.04 11.83 -10.04
CA ARG A 109 4.61 12.92 -9.22
C ARG A 109 5.04 14.10 -10.07
N ASP A 110 5.69 13.86 -11.19
CA ASP A 110 6.11 14.91 -12.12
C ASP A 110 4.91 15.67 -12.72
N ARG A 111 3.82 15.00 -13.00
CA ARG A 111 2.60 15.65 -13.51
C ARG A 111 1.90 16.45 -12.43
N VAL A 112 1.76 15.88 -11.22
CA VAL A 112 1.14 16.54 -10.07
C VAL A 112 1.95 17.76 -9.62
N SER A 113 3.28 17.67 -9.60
CA SER A 113 4.15 18.78 -9.20
C SER A 113 3.98 20.04 -10.07
N ARG A 114 3.58 19.88 -11.34
CA ARG A 114 3.38 21.01 -12.27
C ARG A 114 2.09 21.78 -12.06
N ILE A 115 1.16 21.25 -11.25
CA ILE A 115 -0.13 21.87 -10.97
C ILE A 115 -0.26 22.35 -9.54
N LEU A 116 0.81 22.29 -8.75
CA LEU A 116 0.77 22.71 -7.35
C LEU A 116 0.38 24.18 -7.20
N GLU A 117 0.78 25.03 -8.16
CA GLU A 117 0.44 26.45 -8.19
C GLU A 117 -1.04 26.72 -8.61
N ASP A 118 -1.68 25.74 -9.26
CA ASP A 118 -3.08 25.83 -9.70
C ASP A 118 -4.05 25.33 -8.60
N LEU A 119 -3.54 24.69 -7.53
CA LEU A 119 -4.34 24.23 -6.40
C LEU A 119 -4.67 25.37 -5.44
N PRO A 120 -5.81 25.28 -4.71
CA PRO A 120 -6.12 26.25 -3.67
C PRO A 120 -5.02 26.32 -2.59
N GLU A 121 -4.67 27.52 -2.12
CA GLU A 121 -3.63 27.72 -1.09
C GLU A 121 -3.94 26.99 0.23
N GLU A 122 -5.25 26.79 0.53
CA GLU A 122 -5.70 26.12 1.74
C GLU A 122 -5.69 24.57 1.61
N ALA A 123 -5.45 24.05 0.42
CA ALA A 123 -5.31 22.59 0.21
C ALA A 123 -3.90 22.14 0.59
N ASP A 124 -3.82 20.98 1.25
CA ASP A 124 -2.54 20.33 1.49
C ASP A 124 -1.91 19.87 0.16
N LEU A 125 -0.60 19.71 0.17
CA LEU A 125 0.11 19.16 -0.99
C LEU A 125 -0.37 17.75 -1.28
N PRO A 126 -0.62 17.40 -2.58
CA PRO A 126 -0.96 16.04 -2.97
C PRO A 126 0.12 15.05 -2.57
N ASP A 127 -0.27 14.01 -1.86
CA ASP A 127 0.58 12.89 -1.53
C ASP A 127 0.40 11.77 -2.56
N VAL A 128 1.52 11.28 -3.12
CA VAL A 128 1.53 10.27 -4.19
C VAL A 128 2.21 9.02 -3.67
N GLU A 129 1.41 8.00 -3.41
CA GLU A 129 1.84 6.72 -2.87
C GLU A 129 1.62 5.57 -3.87
N LYS A 130 2.48 4.57 -3.81
CA LYS A 130 2.23 3.29 -4.48
C LYS A 130 1.37 2.44 -3.57
N ILE A 131 0.31 1.86 -4.09
CA ILE A 131 -0.48 0.87 -3.36
C ILE A 131 0.12 -0.51 -3.65
N ASP A 132 0.60 -1.15 -2.59
CA ASP A 132 0.98 -2.56 -2.64
C ASP A 132 -0.26 -3.39 -2.31
N SER A 133 -0.74 -4.16 -3.28
CA SER A 133 -1.88 -5.06 -3.10
C SER A 133 -1.58 -6.23 -2.14
N ASN A 134 -0.31 -6.44 -1.80
CA ASN A 134 0.14 -7.44 -0.83
C ASN A 134 0.24 -6.90 0.61
N GLU A 135 -0.13 -5.65 0.87
CA GLU A 135 -0.22 -5.09 2.23
C GLU A 135 -1.42 -5.63 3.01
N ASP A 136 -1.53 -6.97 3.10
CA ASP A 136 -2.55 -7.58 3.93
C ASP A 136 -2.24 -7.40 5.42
N VAL A 137 -3.30 -7.13 6.19
CA VAL A 137 -3.18 -7.02 7.64
C VAL A 137 -2.89 -8.39 8.23
N ILE A 138 -1.67 -8.61 8.68
CA ILE A 138 -1.24 -9.89 9.27
C ILE A 138 -1.77 -10.11 10.69
N MET A 139 -2.10 -9.02 11.41
CA MET A 139 -2.56 -9.12 12.80
C MET A 139 -3.46 -7.96 13.19
N TRP A 140 -4.58 -8.28 13.83
CA TRP A 140 -5.46 -7.33 14.48
C TRP A 140 -5.30 -7.41 15.99
N LEU A 141 -4.89 -6.30 16.62
CA LEU A 141 -4.77 -6.20 18.08
C LEU A 141 -5.89 -5.32 18.61
N ASN A 142 -6.70 -5.86 19.52
CA ASN A 142 -7.75 -5.10 20.17
C ASN A 142 -7.23 -4.53 21.50
N LEU A 143 -7.31 -3.20 21.63
CA LEU A 143 -6.97 -2.49 22.87
C LEU A 143 -8.25 -2.15 23.62
N THR A 144 -8.39 -2.66 24.84
CA THR A 144 -9.57 -2.43 25.70
C THR A 144 -9.14 -1.95 27.08
N SER A 145 -9.95 -1.10 27.72
CA SER A 145 -9.73 -0.64 29.08
C SER A 145 -11.05 -0.34 29.77
N ASP A 146 -11.14 -0.68 31.04
CA ASP A 146 -12.29 -0.33 31.89
C ASP A 146 -12.12 1.06 32.57
N ARG A 147 -10.96 1.71 32.38
CA ARG A 147 -10.59 2.96 33.05
C ARG A 147 -10.37 4.12 32.10
N LEU A 148 -9.96 3.85 30.86
CA LEU A 148 -9.63 4.85 29.86
C LEU A 148 -10.78 4.98 28.83
N SER A 149 -11.10 6.20 28.46
CA SER A 149 -12.02 6.48 27.38
C SER A 149 -11.40 6.18 26.00
N ILE A 150 -12.21 6.07 24.95
CA ILE A 150 -11.71 5.80 23.58
C ILE A 150 -10.67 6.83 23.11
N PRO A 151 -10.84 8.15 23.31
CA PRO A 151 -9.81 9.13 22.94
C PRO A 151 -8.49 8.95 23.71
N GLU A 152 -8.56 8.60 25.01
CA GLU A 152 -7.34 8.33 25.80
C GLU A 152 -6.64 7.04 25.38
N LEU A 153 -7.40 6.00 25.01
CA LEU A 153 -6.86 4.78 24.42
C LEU A 153 -6.21 5.03 23.08
N THR A 154 -6.81 5.90 22.25
CA THR A 154 -6.25 6.30 20.96
C THR A 154 -4.92 7.01 21.15
N ASP A 155 -4.87 8.02 22.03
CA ASP A 155 -3.63 8.75 22.34
C ASP A 155 -2.54 7.81 22.88
N TYR A 156 -2.93 6.85 23.75
CA TYR A 156 -2.00 5.84 24.25
C TYR A 156 -1.47 4.93 23.14
N ALA A 157 -2.35 4.46 22.24
CA ALA A 157 -1.96 3.60 21.11
C ALA A 157 -0.99 4.33 20.17
N GLU A 158 -1.31 5.57 19.78
CA GLU A 158 -0.50 6.37 18.88
C GLU A 158 0.88 6.70 19.47
N ARG A 159 0.95 7.09 20.75
CA ARG A 159 2.22 7.51 21.37
C ARG A 159 3.12 6.37 21.83
N TYR A 160 2.54 5.26 22.25
CA TYR A 160 3.33 4.21 22.91
C TYR A 160 3.38 2.89 22.16
N LEU A 161 2.32 2.52 21.45
CA LEU A 161 2.24 1.23 20.79
C LEU A 161 2.72 1.30 19.34
N THR A 162 2.27 2.31 18.60
CA THR A 162 2.63 2.46 17.18
C THR A 162 4.14 2.48 16.99
N ASP A 163 4.85 3.32 17.74
CA ASP A 163 6.31 3.41 17.62
C ASP A 163 7.03 2.11 17.97
N ARG A 164 6.54 1.41 19.01
CA ARG A 164 7.14 0.15 19.43
C ARG A 164 6.95 -0.99 18.46
N PHE A 165 5.78 -1.07 17.83
CA PHE A 165 5.52 -2.09 16.83
C PHE A 165 6.18 -1.79 15.49
N SER A 166 6.29 -0.53 15.10
CA SER A 166 6.93 -0.11 13.83
C SER A 166 8.42 -0.44 13.75
N VAL A 167 9.08 -0.61 14.90
CA VAL A 167 10.54 -0.92 14.96
C VAL A 167 10.82 -2.43 14.90
N LEU A 168 9.78 -3.28 14.97
CA LEU A 168 9.96 -4.73 14.93
C LEU A 168 10.34 -5.20 13.52
N ASP A 169 11.31 -6.11 13.46
CA ASP A 169 11.69 -6.73 12.18
C ASP A 169 10.50 -7.42 11.52
N GLY A 170 10.24 -7.10 10.25
CA GLY A 170 9.15 -7.67 9.47
C GLY A 170 7.82 -6.92 9.58
N VAL A 171 7.74 -5.84 10.36
CA VAL A 171 6.57 -4.95 10.40
C VAL A 171 6.79 -3.78 9.45
N ALA A 172 5.98 -3.71 8.39
CA ALA A 172 6.03 -2.63 7.41
C ALA A 172 5.21 -1.41 7.86
N LEU A 173 4.02 -1.65 8.46
CA LEU A 173 3.10 -0.58 8.82
C LEU A 173 2.26 -0.98 10.03
N VAL A 174 2.00 0.00 10.91
CA VAL A 174 1.08 -0.11 12.05
C VAL A 174 0.01 0.96 11.92
N ARG A 175 -1.26 0.55 11.87
CA ARG A 175 -2.41 1.46 11.78
C ARG A 175 -3.27 1.36 13.03
N VAL A 176 -3.69 2.51 13.56
CA VAL A 176 -4.67 2.56 14.64
C VAL A 176 -6.05 2.73 14.02
N GLY A 177 -6.91 1.70 14.13
CA GLY A 177 -8.29 1.72 13.66
C GLY A 177 -9.30 1.95 14.79
N GLY A 178 -10.44 2.59 14.49
CA GLY A 178 -11.50 2.85 15.46
C GLY A 178 -11.16 3.93 16.49
N GLY A 179 -10.03 4.61 16.32
CA GLY A 179 -9.60 5.69 17.21
C GLY A 179 -10.49 6.93 17.10
N GLN A 180 -10.50 7.72 18.18
CA GLN A 180 -11.16 9.03 18.23
C GLN A 180 -10.15 10.06 18.74
N SER A 181 -9.86 11.08 17.91
CA SER A 181 -9.06 12.22 18.32
C SER A 181 -9.96 13.33 18.89
N PHE A 182 -9.41 14.11 19.82
CA PHE A 182 -10.09 15.29 20.33
C PHE A 182 -10.24 16.32 19.23
N ALA A 183 -11.48 16.79 18.96
CA ALA A 183 -11.76 17.85 18.01
C ALA A 183 -12.70 18.87 18.61
N MET A 184 -12.38 20.15 18.45
CA MET A 184 -13.27 21.25 18.82
C MET A 184 -14.12 21.59 17.60
N ARG A 185 -15.46 21.45 17.71
CA ARG A 185 -16.42 21.82 16.66
C ARG A 185 -17.11 23.11 17.03
N ILE A 186 -16.96 24.13 16.20
CA ILE A 186 -17.63 25.43 16.36
C ILE A 186 -18.73 25.53 15.31
N TRP A 187 -19.97 25.59 15.77
CA TRP A 187 -21.14 25.77 14.92
C TRP A 187 -21.52 27.24 14.91
N LEU A 188 -21.53 27.86 13.74
CA LEU A 188 -22.02 29.20 13.53
C LEU A 188 -23.48 29.13 13.13
N ASP A 189 -24.37 29.74 13.93
CA ASP A 189 -25.77 29.88 13.57
C ASP A 189 -25.92 30.99 12.54
N ARG A 190 -26.55 30.67 11.41
CA ARG A 190 -26.87 31.65 10.38
C ARG A 190 -28.19 32.32 10.79
N ILE A 191 -28.12 33.56 11.30
CA ILE A 191 -29.29 34.45 11.47
C ILE A 191 -29.67 35.02 10.12
#